data_5b59d89f7360faf975cf189c3537e558
#
_entry.id   5b59d89f7360faf975cf189c3537e558
#
_cell.length_a   1.000
_cell.length_b   1.000
_cell.length_c   1.000
_cell.angle_alpha   90.00
_cell.angle_beta   90.00
_cell.angle_gamma   90.00
#
_symmetry.space_group_name_H-M   'P 1'
#
loop_
_entity.id
_entity.type
_entity.pdbx_description
1 polymer ?
#
loop_
_entity_poly.entity_id
_entity_poly.type
_entity_poly.pdbx_seq_one_letter_code
_entity_poly.pdbx_strand_id
1 'polypeptide(L)'
;MLPKIDKGDYLVIHVSVDASEEELLFGVTAMDAEDGDITSSVVIESISSFVEPGKSIITYAAFDSHNHVATASRTLYYTDYHSPRFRITDSLQFLSGTVINPLLYITAEDCIDGDISNKISMTLLESGDYISAIGVHPVEFRVINSLGDVSSLQTEIVVYERSSYNAPSIVLSDYLVYTEPGERINPIDYVREIAFLRESYTVEQYGAENLVIDDSELNIAKPGIYKVTIYCERGDATGSATLLVAVTDSVSAS
;
A
#
# COMPACT_ATOMS: atom_id res chain seq x y z
N MET A 1 -20.42 -41.48 -15.96
CA MET A 1 -21.11 -40.15 -15.98
C MET A 1 -20.12 -39.18 -15.35
N LEU A 2 -20.11 -37.87 -15.72
CA LEU A 2 -19.18 -36.91 -15.07
C LEU A 2 -19.62 -36.68 -13.62
N PRO A 3 -18.69 -36.52 -12.68
CA PRO A 3 -18.99 -36.11 -11.33
C PRO A 3 -19.69 -34.74 -11.30
N LYS A 4 -20.40 -34.45 -10.21
CA LYS A 4 -21.10 -33.17 -10.02
C LYS A 4 -20.68 -32.56 -8.71
N ILE A 5 -20.22 -31.31 -8.78
CA ILE A 5 -19.91 -30.48 -7.62
C ILE A 5 -21.15 -29.69 -7.25
N ASP A 6 -21.51 -29.72 -5.97
CA ASP A 6 -22.52 -28.87 -5.35
C ASP A 6 -21.80 -27.86 -4.44
N LYS A 7 -22.13 -26.59 -4.62
CA LYS A 7 -21.60 -25.47 -3.83
C LYS A 7 -22.58 -25.03 -2.74
N GLY A 8 -23.68 -25.76 -2.56
CA GLY A 8 -24.81 -25.34 -1.76
C GLY A 8 -25.46 -24.07 -2.32
N ASP A 9 -26.14 -23.31 -1.46
CA ASP A 9 -26.74 -22.03 -1.81
C ASP A 9 -25.71 -20.87 -1.88
N TYR A 10 -24.43 -21.17 -1.66
CA TYR A 10 -23.37 -20.16 -1.56
C TYR A 10 -22.78 -19.85 -2.93
N LEU A 11 -23.36 -18.90 -3.64
CA LEU A 11 -22.79 -18.34 -4.88
C LEU A 11 -21.61 -17.40 -4.60
N VAL A 12 -21.53 -16.88 -3.38
CA VAL A 12 -20.51 -15.96 -2.88
C VAL A 12 -20.03 -16.43 -1.52
N ILE A 13 -18.72 -16.38 -1.28
CA ILE A 13 -18.13 -16.57 0.05
C ILE A 13 -17.35 -15.34 0.47
N HIS A 14 -17.41 -15.05 1.77
CA HIS A 14 -16.69 -13.98 2.42
C HIS A 14 -15.69 -14.58 3.40
N VAL A 15 -14.41 -14.29 3.21
CA VAL A 15 -13.32 -14.84 4.01
C VAL A 15 -12.27 -13.77 4.32
N SER A 16 -11.41 -14.02 5.30
CA SER A 16 -10.20 -13.23 5.52
C SER A 16 -9.14 -13.52 4.43
N VAL A 17 -8.19 -12.60 4.24
CA VAL A 17 -7.00 -12.85 3.38
C VAL A 17 -6.18 -14.05 3.88
N ASP A 18 -6.22 -14.34 5.17
CA ASP A 18 -5.54 -15.46 5.84
C ASP A 18 -6.40 -16.74 5.89
N ALA A 19 -7.51 -16.80 5.15
CA ALA A 19 -8.42 -17.94 5.19
C ALA A 19 -7.73 -19.26 4.85
N SER A 20 -7.99 -20.28 5.67
CA SER A 20 -7.50 -21.63 5.45
C SER A 20 -8.18 -22.28 4.24
N GLU A 21 -7.55 -23.33 3.70
CA GLU A 21 -8.15 -24.14 2.62
C GLU A 21 -9.51 -24.73 3.03
N GLU A 22 -9.69 -25.10 4.31
CA GLU A 22 -10.96 -25.63 4.84
C GLU A 22 -12.07 -24.58 4.78
N GLU A 23 -11.77 -23.31 5.11
CA GLU A 23 -12.72 -22.20 5.00
C GLU A 23 -13.07 -21.91 3.54
N LEU A 24 -12.09 -21.99 2.64
CA LEU A 24 -12.30 -21.81 1.21
C LEU A 24 -13.12 -22.97 0.59
N LEU A 25 -13.05 -24.17 1.13
CA LEU A 25 -13.84 -25.35 0.71
C LEU A 25 -15.20 -25.44 1.38
N PHE A 26 -15.50 -24.57 2.33
CA PHE A 26 -16.74 -24.63 3.12
C PHE A 26 -18.01 -24.73 2.25
N GLY A 27 -18.83 -25.74 2.54
CA GLY A 27 -20.10 -26.00 1.86
C GLY A 27 -19.98 -26.55 0.43
N VAL A 28 -18.77 -26.96 0.00
CA VAL A 28 -18.55 -27.62 -1.29
C VAL A 28 -18.60 -29.13 -1.07
N THR A 29 -19.45 -29.82 -1.85
CA THR A 29 -19.54 -31.28 -1.88
C THR A 29 -19.48 -31.79 -3.31
N ALA A 30 -19.13 -33.06 -3.50
CA ALA A 30 -19.12 -33.68 -4.82
C ALA A 30 -19.68 -35.10 -4.79
N MET A 31 -20.47 -35.41 -5.80
CA MET A 31 -21.14 -36.72 -5.95
C MET A 31 -20.86 -37.26 -7.34
N ASP A 32 -20.61 -38.54 -7.41
CA ASP A 32 -20.58 -39.30 -8.65
C ASP A 32 -21.66 -40.42 -8.62
N ALA A 33 -22.12 -40.80 -9.80
CA ALA A 33 -23.20 -41.82 -9.92
C ALA A 33 -22.73 -43.25 -9.59
N GLU A 34 -21.43 -43.52 -9.77
CA GLU A 34 -20.83 -44.85 -9.55
C GLU A 34 -20.10 -44.93 -8.21
N ASP A 35 -19.33 -43.85 -7.90
CA ASP A 35 -18.50 -43.79 -6.69
C ASP A 35 -19.23 -43.21 -5.46
N GLY A 36 -20.41 -42.62 -5.66
CA GLY A 36 -21.18 -42.00 -4.58
C GLY A 36 -20.58 -40.66 -4.12
N ASP A 37 -20.38 -40.48 -2.81
CA ASP A 37 -19.78 -39.28 -2.23
C ASP A 37 -18.27 -39.25 -2.47
N ILE A 38 -17.84 -38.30 -3.29
CA ILE A 38 -16.42 -38.04 -3.63
C ILE A 38 -15.95 -36.67 -3.11
N THR A 39 -16.61 -36.10 -2.11
CA THR A 39 -16.28 -34.80 -1.54
C THR A 39 -14.82 -34.70 -1.11
N SER A 40 -14.22 -35.82 -0.66
CA SER A 40 -12.80 -35.87 -0.29
C SER A 40 -11.82 -35.63 -1.46
N SER A 41 -12.30 -35.74 -2.71
CA SER A 41 -11.51 -35.47 -3.90
C SER A 41 -11.56 -33.97 -4.34
N VAL A 42 -12.38 -33.15 -3.68
CA VAL A 42 -12.50 -31.74 -4.03
C VAL A 42 -11.23 -31.00 -3.66
N VAL A 43 -10.70 -30.26 -4.61
CA VAL A 43 -9.54 -29.38 -4.44
C VAL A 43 -9.85 -27.99 -5.00
N ILE A 44 -9.13 -26.99 -4.53
CA ILE A 44 -9.11 -25.67 -5.16
C ILE A 44 -8.22 -25.77 -6.40
N GLU A 45 -8.82 -25.65 -7.57
CA GLU A 45 -8.11 -25.67 -8.85
C GLU A 45 -7.39 -24.34 -9.09
N SER A 46 -8.08 -23.22 -8.84
CA SER A 46 -7.52 -21.90 -9.04
C SER A 46 -8.29 -20.80 -8.31
N ILE A 47 -7.59 -19.71 -8.02
CA ILE A 47 -8.18 -18.41 -7.67
C ILE A 47 -7.75 -17.44 -8.77
N SER A 48 -8.71 -16.77 -9.41
CA SER A 48 -8.44 -15.81 -10.48
C SER A 48 -7.75 -14.56 -9.95
N SER A 49 -7.13 -13.79 -10.84
CA SER A 49 -6.83 -12.38 -10.53
C SER A 49 -8.10 -11.65 -10.10
N PHE A 50 -7.93 -10.55 -9.38
CA PHE A 50 -9.05 -9.73 -8.94
C PHE A 50 -9.88 -9.21 -10.12
N VAL A 51 -11.21 -9.35 -10.02
CA VAL A 51 -12.17 -8.68 -10.92
C VAL A 51 -12.47 -7.25 -10.43
N GLU A 52 -12.33 -7.06 -9.11
CA GLU A 52 -12.35 -5.80 -8.37
C GLU A 52 -11.46 -6.00 -7.15
N PRO A 53 -10.84 -4.96 -6.55
CA PRO A 53 -10.02 -5.12 -5.35
C PRO A 53 -10.73 -5.95 -4.26
N GLY A 54 -10.06 -7.00 -3.78
CA GLY A 54 -10.61 -7.93 -2.79
C GLY A 54 -11.64 -8.95 -3.32
N LYS A 55 -11.92 -8.97 -4.64
CA LYS A 55 -12.91 -9.87 -5.25
C LYS A 55 -12.29 -10.74 -6.34
N SER A 56 -12.35 -12.06 -6.19
CA SER A 56 -11.87 -13.06 -7.13
C SER A 56 -12.95 -14.08 -7.49
N ILE A 57 -12.62 -14.98 -8.39
CA ILE A 57 -13.38 -16.18 -8.68
C ILE A 57 -12.54 -17.38 -8.23
N ILE A 58 -13.08 -18.18 -7.31
CA ILE A 58 -12.48 -19.44 -6.89
C ILE A 58 -13.13 -20.59 -7.67
N THR A 59 -12.30 -21.46 -8.23
CA THR A 59 -12.71 -22.65 -9.00
C THR A 59 -12.28 -23.90 -8.26
N TYR A 60 -13.19 -24.83 -8.15
CA TYR A 60 -13.00 -26.15 -7.53
C TYR A 60 -12.98 -27.22 -8.60
N ALA A 61 -12.22 -28.28 -8.37
CA ALA A 61 -12.23 -29.51 -9.16
C ALA A 61 -12.49 -30.72 -8.28
N ALA A 62 -13.25 -31.69 -8.78
CA ALA A 62 -13.47 -33.00 -8.14
C ALA A 62 -13.18 -34.10 -9.14
N PHE A 63 -12.67 -35.22 -8.63
CA PHE A 63 -12.23 -36.38 -9.43
C PHE A 63 -12.95 -37.65 -8.99
N ASP A 64 -13.46 -38.42 -9.95
CA ASP A 64 -13.96 -39.77 -9.71
C ASP A 64 -12.85 -40.84 -9.78
N SER A 65 -13.15 -42.11 -9.51
CA SER A 65 -12.20 -43.20 -9.56
C SER A 65 -11.65 -43.49 -10.96
N HIS A 66 -12.30 -42.97 -12.00
CA HIS A 66 -11.91 -43.10 -13.40
C HIS A 66 -11.18 -41.87 -13.93
N ASN A 67 -10.81 -40.90 -13.07
CA ASN A 67 -10.18 -39.61 -13.39
C ASN A 67 -11.04 -38.72 -14.30
N HIS A 68 -12.36 -38.83 -14.27
CA HIS A 68 -13.19 -37.81 -14.83
C HIS A 68 -13.20 -36.59 -13.87
N VAL A 69 -13.21 -35.38 -14.43
CA VAL A 69 -13.12 -34.13 -13.68
C VAL A 69 -14.40 -33.33 -13.86
N ALA A 70 -14.94 -32.86 -12.74
CA ALA A 70 -15.95 -31.81 -12.76
C ALA A 70 -15.37 -30.54 -12.13
N THR A 71 -15.78 -29.38 -12.60
CA THR A 71 -15.40 -28.09 -12.05
C THR A 71 -16.61 -27.24 -11.69
N ALA A 72 -16.47 -26.40 -10.67
CA ALA A 72 -17.48 -25.43 -10.30
C ALA A 72 -16.80 -24.18 -9.72
N SER A 73 -17.38 -23.00 -9.96
CA SER A 73 -16.80 -21.74 -9.48
C SER A 73 -17.83 -20.94 -8.68
N ARG A 74 -17.33 -20.13 -7.75
CA ARG A 74 -18.11 -19.13 -7.02
C ARG A 74 -17.29 -17.83 -6.82
N THR A 75 -17.96 -16.77 -6.45
CA THR A 75 -17.29 -15.50 -6.13
C THR A 75 -16.65 -15.60 -4.74
N LEU A 76 -15.43 -15.09 -4.63
CA LEU A 76 -14.66 -15.00 -3.40
C LEU A 76 -14.48 -13.52 -3.05
N TYR A 77 -14.88 -13.11 -1.85
CA TYR A 77 -14.61 -11.80 -1.28
C TYR A 77 -13.71 -11.91 -0.07
N TYR A 78 -12.61 -11.17 -0.09
CA TYR A 78 -11.76 -10.98 1.07
C TYR A 78 -12.27 -9.78 1.88
N THR A 79 -12.70 -10.03 3.13
CA THR A 79 -13.38 -9.04 3.99
C THR A 79 -12.46 -7.97 4.57
N ASP A 80 -11.18 -8.30 4.69
CA ASP A 80 -10.13 -7.47 5.28
C ASP A 80 -9.03 -7.09 4.25
N TYR A 81 -9.35 -7.23 2.96
CA TYR A 81 -8.42 -6.85 1.90
C TYR A 81 -8.23 -5.34 1.85
N HIS A 82 -7.01 -4.93 1.64
CA HIS A 82 -6.65 -3.59 1.19
C HIS A 82 -5.61 -3.67 0.08
N SER A 83 -5.66 -2.72 -0.85
CA SER A 83 -4.65 -2.61 -1.92
C SER A 83 -3.24 -2.43 -1.35
N PRO A 84 -2.20 -2.81 -2.10
CA PRO A 84 -0.82 -2.64 -1.67
C PRO A 84 -0.53 -1.24 -1.13
N ARG A 85 0.19 -1.15 -0.01
CA ARG A 85 0.53 0.11 0.65
C ARG A 85 2.02 0.39 0.53
N PHE A 86 2.34 1.61 0.11
CA PHE A 86 3.71 2.12 0.13
C PHE A 86 4.08 2.60 1.53
N ARG A 87 5.37 2.53 1.84
CA ARG A 87 5.98 3.18 2.98
C ARG A 87 7.18 3.97 2.51
N ILE A 88 7.32 5.22 2.96
CA ILE A 88 8.48 6.07 2.70
C ILE A 88 9.26 6.18 4.02
N THR A 89 10.47 5.65 4.01
CA THR A 89 11.31 5.50 5.21
C THR A 89 12.26 6.66 5.45
N ASP A 90 12.49 7.49 4.43
CA ASP A 90 13.33 8.69 4.52
C ASP A 90 12.84 9.78 3.57
N SER A 91 13.37 10.98 3.73
CA SER A 91 13.03 12.14 2.90
C SER A 91 13.38 11.90 1.43
N LEU A 92 12.47 12.26 0.53
CA LEU A 92 12.72 12.30 -0.93
C LEU A 92 13.38 13.60 -1.38
N GLN A 93 14.10 14.26 -0.49
CA GLN A 93 14.89 15.46 -0.77
C GLN A 93 16.38 15.10 -0.84
N PHE A 94 17.02 15.40 -1.95
CA PHE A 94 18.41 15.02 -2.22
C PHE A 94 19.29 16.24 -2.46
N LEU A 95 20.49 16.20 -1.93
CA LEU A 95 21.49 17.22 -2.20
C LEU A 95 22.04 17.06 -3.64
N SER A 96 22.09 18.15 -4.38
CA SER A 96 22.70 18.18 -5.71
C SER A 96 24.14 17.63 -5.69
N GLY A 97 24.49 16.85 -6.70
CA GLY A 97 25.78 16.19 -6.81
C GLY A 97 25.95 14.89 -6.00
N THR A 98 24.90 14.44 -5.29
CA THR A 98 24.86 13.09 -4.66
C THR A 98 24.19 12.06 -5.58
N VAL A 99 24.34 10.78 -5.22
CA VAL A 99 23.59 9.70 -5.90
C VAL A 99 22.12 9.77 -5.46
N ILE A 100 21.23 9.94 -6.43
CA ILE A 100 19.80 10.01 -6.20
C ILE A 100 19.20 8.65 -6.58
N ASN A 101 18.77 7.89 -5.56
CA ASN A 101 18.07 6.62 -5.75
C ASN A 101 16.88 6.53 -4.80
N PRO A 102 15.72 7.06 -5.20
CA PRO A 102 14.54 7.12 -4.34
C PRO A 102 14.00 5.74 -3.94
N LEU A 103 14.23 4.71 -4.78
CA LEU A 103 13.78 3.34 -4.49
C LEU A 103 14.43 2.72 -3.25
N LEU A 104 15.52 3.30 -2.74
CA LEU A 104 16.12 2.86 -1.46
C LEU A 104 15.31 3.29 -0.24
N TYR A 105 14.41 4.26 -0.40
CA TYR A 105 13.62 4.86 0.69
C TYR A 105 12.14 4.49 0.61
N ILE A 106 11.76 3.65 -0.35
CA ILE A 106 10.37 3.26 -0.56
C ILE A 106 10.25 1.75 -0.51
N THR A 107 9.32 1.27 0.30
CA THR A 107 8.91 -0.13 0.37
C THR A 107 7.42 -0.25 0.05
N ALA A 108 6.97 -1.45 -0.26
CA ALA A 108 5.56 -1.74 -0.46
C ALA A 108 5.19 -3.09 0.16
N GLU A 109 4.08 -3.11 0.84
CA GLU A 109 3.53 -4.31 1.50
C GLU A 109 2.10 -4.55 1.01
N ASP A 110 1.78 -5.81 0.76
CA ASP A 110 0.46 -6.30 0.37
C ASP A 110 -0.04 -7.31 1.40
N CYS A 111 -1.33 -7.28 1.71
CA CYS A 111 -1.90 -8.17 2.72
C CYS A 111 -1.95 -9.65 2.29
N ILE A 112 -1.77 -9.95 0.98
CA ILE A 112 -1.72 -11.32 0.43
C ILE A 112 -0.27 -11.73 0.17
N ASP A 113 0.50 -10.88 -0.52
CA ASP A 113 1.85 -11.21 -0.99
C ASP A 113 2.96 -10.85 0.03
N GLY A 114 2.63 -10.11 1.11
CA GLY A 114 3.62 -9.59 2.04
C GLY A 114 4.49 -8.49 1.42
N ASP A 115 5.81 -8.56 1.62
CA ASP A 115 6.75 -7.58 1.06
C ASP A 115 6.89 -7.73 -0.46
N ILE A 116 6.43 -6.72 -1.19
CA ILE A 116 6.50 -6.60 -2.66
C ILE A 116 7.36 -5.41 -3.11
N SER A 117 8.24 -4.91 -2.26
CA SER A 117 9.10 -3.75 -2.54
C SER A 117 9.93 -3.92 -3.80
N ASN A 118 10.35 -5.15 -4.12
CA ASN A 118 11.12 -5.47 -5.33
C ASN A 118 10.32 -5.34 -6.63
N LYS A 119 8.99 -5.19 -6.55
CA LYS A 119 8.10 -4.98 -7.69
C LYS A 119 7.80 -3.49 -7.94
N ILE A 120 8.32 -2.59 -7.10
CA ILE A 120 8.09 -1.14 -7.26
C ILE A 120 8.78 -0.66 -8.53
N SER A 121 8.03 0.03 -9.36
CA SER A 121 8.52 0.80 -10.51
C SER A 121 8.34 2.30 -10.26
N MET A 122 9.25 3.11 -10.81
CA MET A 122 9.19 4.58 -10.74
C MET A 122 9.19 5.15 -12.15
N THR A 123 8.35 6.15 -12.38
CA THR A 123 8.25 6.88 -13.63
C THR A 123 8.29 8.39 -13.35
N LEU A 124 9.09 9.14 -14.11
CA LEU A 124 9.05 10.60 -14.10
C LEU A 124 7.80 11.06 -14.85
N LEU A 125 7.07 12.02 -14.27
CA LEU A 125 5.83 12.54 -14.84
C LEU A 125 6.08 13.74 -15.79
N GLU A 126 7.28 14.31 -15.75
CA GLU A 126 7.70 15.38 -16.68
C GLU A 126 8.71 14.84 -17.70
N SER A 127 8.76 15.47 -18.87
CA SER A 127 9.71 15.14 -19.93
C SER A 127 11.12 15.56 -19.55
N GLY A 128 11.93 14.60 -19.11
CA GLY A 128 13.35 14.77 -18.77
C GLY A 128 13.88 13.45 -18.21
N ASP A 129 15.00 12.98 -18.74
CA ASP A 129 15.54 11.65 -18.38
C ASP A 129 16.33 11.61 -17.06
N TYR A 130 16.49 12.76 -16.36
CA TYR A 130 17.42 12.84 -15.23
C TYR A 130 16.87 13.62 -14.04
N ILE A 131 16.79 12.96 -12.88
CA ILE A 131 16.44 13.57 -11.59
C ILE A 131 17.61 14.40 -11.00
N SER A 132 18.75 14.53 -11.69
CA SER A 132 19.95 15.15 -11.14
C SER A 132 19.97 16.67 -11.16
N ALA A 133 19.05 17.31 -11.88
CA ALA A 133 18.93 18.76 -11.93
C ALA A 133 18.31 19.30 -10.64
N ILE A 134 18.77 20.48 -10.20
CA ILE A 134 18.15 21.18 -9.08
C ILE A 134 16.72 21.55 -9.46
N GLY A 135 15.78 21.23 -8.57
CA GLY A 135 14.36 21.48 -8.78
C GLY A 135 13.46 20.43 -8.16
N VAL A 136 12.19 20.51 -8.51
CA VAL A 136 11.15 19.57 -8.10
C VAL A 136 10.84 18.65 -9.29
N HIS A 137 10.88 17.35 -9.07
CA HIS A 137 10.68 16.33 -10.09
C HIS A 137 9.46 15.48 -9.71
N PRO A 138 8.30 15.70 -10.33
CA PRO A 138 7.12 14.88 -10.11
C PRO A 138 7.35 13.43 -10.59
N VAL A 139 7.01 12.47 -9.73
CA VAL A 139 7.20 11.04 -9.99
C VAL A 139 5.95 10.25 -9.62
N GLU A 140 5.78 9.12 -10.27
CA GLU A 140 4.84 8.08 -9.88
C GLU A 140 5.58 6.80 -9.52
N PHE A 141 5.32 6.29 -8.31
CA PHE A 141 5.68 4.93 -7.91
C PHE A 141 4.47 4.04 -8.12
N ARG A 142 4.70 2.85 -8.67
CA ARG A 142 3.65 1.88 -8.97
C ARG A 142 4.08 0.50 -8.54
N VAL A 143 3.16 -0.25 -7.94
CA VAL A 143 3.34 -1.65 -7.56
C VAL A 143 2.10 -2.46 -7.92
N ILE A 144 2.26 -3.74 -8.20
CA ILE A 144 1.19 -4.68 -8.52
C ILE A 144 1.37 -5.96 -7.70
N ASN A 145 0.29 -6.44 -7.08
CA ASN A 145 0.30 -7.72 -6.37
C ASN A 145 0.07 -8.91 -7.32
N SER A 146 0.15 -10.14 -6.77
CA SER A 146 -0.02 -11.38 -7.56
C SER A 146 -1.43 -11.56 -8.13
N LEU A 147 -2.43 -10.94 -7.53
CA LEU A 147 -3.82 -10.98 -7.99
C LEU A 147 -4.20 -9.82 -8.92
N GLY A 148 -3.22 -9.00 -9.31
CA GLY A 148 -3.37 -7.97 -10.34
C GLY A 148 -3.87 -6.62 -9.82
N ASP A 149 -4.01 -6.43 -8.51
CA ASP A 149 -4.34 -5.12 -7.95
C ASP A 149 -3.12 -4.18 -7.97
N VAL A 150 -3.37 -2.92 -8.30
CA VAL A 150 -2.35 -1.91 -8.57
C VAL A 150 -2.50 -0.75 -7.61
N SER A 151 -1.42 -0.44 -6.92
CA SER A 151 -1.31 0.83 -6.19
C SER A 151 -0.34 1.77 -6.86
N SER A 152 -0.70 3.05 -6.88
CA SER A 152 0.13 4.14 -7.39
C SER A 152 0.27 5.24 -6.33
N LEU A 153 1.47 5.80 -6.22
CA LEU A 153 1.80 6.93 -5.36
C LEU A 153 2.45 8.01 -6.21
N GLN A 154 1.73 9.11 -6.43
CA GLN A 154 2.29 10.30 -7.07
C GLN A 154 2.84 11.23 -6.00
N THR A 155 4.09 11.65 -6.16
CA THR A 155 4.79 12.54 -5.26
C THR A 155 5.89 13.30 -6.00
N GLU A 156 6.77 13.97 -5.26
CA GLU A 156 7.86 14.73 -5.80
C GLU A 156 9.20 14.32 -5.18
N ILE A 157 10.21 14.29 -6.03
CA ILE A 157 11.62 14.25 -5.60
C ILE A 157 12.16 15.65 -5.70
N VAL A 158 12.76 16.15 -4.63
CA VAL A 158 13.32 17.49 -4.59
C VAL A 158 14.84 17.40 -4.60
N VAL A 159 15.47 18.02 -5.59
CA VAL A 159 16.94 18.18 -5.65
C VAL A 159 17.29 19.61 -5.32
N TYR A 160 18.07 19.81 -4.27
CA TYR A 160 18.40 21.15 -3.77
C TYR A 160 19.91 21.37 -3.65
N GLU A 161 20.31 22.64 -3.69
CA GLU A 161 21.67 23.05 -3.27
C GLU A 161 21.70 23.36 -1.79
N ARG A 162 22.81 23.04 -1.13
CA ARG A 162 23.01 23.44 0.26
C ARG A 162 23.15 24.97 0.33
N SER A 163 22.03 25.65 0.62
CA SER A 163 21.99 27.10 0.71
C SER A 163 22.57 27.65 2.02
N SER A 164 22.60 26.85 3.09
CA SER A 164 23.19 27.19 4.39
C SER A 164 23.73 25.94 5.09
N TYR A 165 24.94 26.07 5.60
CA TYR A 165 25.57 25.01 6.41
C TYR A 165 24.83 24.80 7.76
N ASN A 166 24.01 25.78 8.13
CA ASN A 166 23.37 25.91 9.44
C ASN A 166 21.84 25.74 9.37
N ALA A 167 21.28 25.33 8.23
CA ALA A 167 19.85 25.07 8.17
C ALA A 167 19.48 23.86 9.06
N PRO A 168 18.44 23.98 9.89
CA PRO A 168 17.90 22.84 10.62
C PRO A 168 17.32 21.82 9.65
N SER A 169 17.25 20.56 10.09
CA SER A 169 16.56 19.50 9.36
C SER A 169 15.53 18.84 10.28
N ILE A 170 14.39 18.48 9.71
CA ILE A 170 13.33 17.72 10.39
C ILE A 170 13.37 16.31 9.86
N VAL A 171 13.43 15.34 10.76
CA VAL A 171 13.38 13.92 10.44
C VAL A 171 12.06 13.37 10.96
N LEU A 172 11.30 12.73 10.07
CA LEU A 172 10.03 12.10 10.42
C LEU A 172 10.22 10.63 10.77
N SER A 173 9.32 10.06 11.54
CA SER A 173 9.24 8.62 11.79
C SER A 173 8.74 7.87 10.57
N ASP A 174 7.80 8.49 9.86
CA ASP A 174 7.22 8.03 8.59
C ASP A 174 6.95 9.25 7.71
N TYR A 175 7.22 9.11 6.41
CA TYR A 175 7.01 10.18 5.42
C TYR A 175 5.74 9.97 4.59
N LEU A 176 5.05 8.86 4.79
CA LEU A 176 3.74 8.56 4.22
C LEU A 176 2.90 7.87 5.28
N VAL A 177 1.73 8.41 5.57
CA VAL A 177 0.77 7.86 6.54
C VAL A 177 -0.58 7.66 5.88
N TYR A 178 -1.30 6.64 6.34
CA TYR A 178 -2.63 6.31 5.85
C TYR A 178 -3.66 6.68 6.91
N THR A 179 -4.80 7.21 6.47
CA THR A 179 -5.93 7.54 7.33
C THR A 179 -7.24 7.28 6.59
N GLU A 180 -8.33 7.13 7.32
CA GLU A 180 -9.67 7.03 6.75
C GLU A 180 -10.33 8.41 6.56
N PRO A 181 -11.31 8.54 5.65
CA PRO A 181 -12.04 9.79 5.48
C PRO A 181 -12.66 10.29 6.78
N GLY A 182 -12.33 11.52 7.15
CA GLY A 182 -12.79 12.18 8.37
C GLY A 182 -11.95 11.94 9.62
N GLU A 183 -11.00 11.02 9.59
CA GLU A 183 -10.07 10.79 10.68
C GLU A 183 -8.94 11.82 10.65
N ARG A 184 -8.73 12.51 11.79
CA ARG A 184 -7.71 13.55 11.92
C ARG A 184 -6.37 12.97 12.32
N ILE A 185 -5.33 13.43 11.67
CA ILE A 185 -3.95 13.21 12.08
C ILE A 185 -3.36 14.50 12.67
N ASN A 186 -2.40 14.35 13.57
CA ASN A 186 -1.58 15.47 14.03
C ASN A 186 -0.18 15.31 13.43
N PRO A 187 0.25 16.13 12.47
CA PRO A 187 1.54 15.98 11.79
C PRO A 187 2.75 16.03 12.71
N ILE A 188 2.64 16.72 13.86
CA ILE A 188 3.73 16.81 14.85
C ILE A 188 4.06 15.47 15.45
N ASP A 189 3.10 14.55 15.58
CA ASP A 189 3.31 13.23 16.17
C ASP A 189 4.27 12.35 15.34
N TYR A 190 4.48 12.71 14.08
CA TYR A 190 5.42 12.07 13.16
C TYR A 190 6.81 12.69 13.16
N VAL A 191 7.02 13.81 13.86
CA VAL A 191 8.36 14.43 13.99
C VAL A 191 9.18 13.64 14.99
N ARG A 192 10.18 12.92 14.50
CA ARG A 192 11.09 12.12 15.33
C ARG A 192 12.21 12.98 15.91
N GLU A 193 12.75 13.88 15.10
CA GLU A 193 13.97 14.62 15.44
C GLU A 193 14.04 15.94 14.66
N ILE A 194 14.50 16.98 15.34
CA ILE A 194 14.92 18.25 14.72
C ILE A 194 16.43 18.35 14.92
N ALA A 195 17.20 18.22 13.85
CA ALA A 195 18.65 18.25 13.90
C ALA A 195 19.20 19.62 13.46
N PHE A 196 20.18 20.10 14.18
CA PHE A 196 20.89 21.33 13.89
C PHE A 196 22.37 21.20 14.19
N LEU A 197 23.22 21.33 13.16
CA LEU A 197 24.67 21.11 13.24
C LEU A 197 25.00 19.68 13.71
N ARG A 198 25.38 19.55 14.99
CA ARG A 198 25.73 18.27 15.64
C ARG A 198 24.80 17.93 16.82
N GLU A 199 23.77 18.71 16.99
CA GLU A 199 22.79 18.55 18.05
C GLU A 199 21.47 18.11 17.45
N SER A 200 20.74 17.27 18.16
CA SER A 200 19.39 16.87 17.83
C SER A 200 18.47 17.05 19.03
N TYR A 201 17.23 17.39 18.73
CA TYR A 201 16.21 17.73 19.69
C TYR A 201 14.94 16.92 19.41
N THR A 202 14.30 16.45 20.46
CA THR A 202 12.91 16.00 20.38
C THR A 202 11.99 17.21 20.21
N VAL A 203 10.73 16.95 19.83
CA VAL A 203 9.70 18.02 19.75
C VAL A 203 9.54 18.75 21.08
N GLU A 204 9.58 18.02 22.21
CA GLU A 204 9.49 18.60 23.56
C GLU A 204 10.67 19.53 23.88
N GLN A 205 11.88 19.15 23.46
CA GLN A 205 13.09 19.96 23.68
C GLN A 205 13.17 21.20 22.79
N TYR A 206 12.68 21.08 21.55
CA TYR A 206 12.66 22.18 20.59
C TYR A 206 11.51 23.16 20.86
N GLY A 207 10.38 22.65 21.38
CA GLY A 207 9.12 23.35 21.55
C GLY A 207 8.21 23.19 20.34
N ALA A 208 7.09 22.51 20.50
CA ALA A 208 6.12 22.27 19.44
C ALA A 208 5.58 23.57 18.83
N GLU A 209 5.52 24.64 19.63
CA GLU A 209 5.11 26.00 19.23
C GLU A 209 6.06 26.66 18.22
N ASN A 210 7.29 26.14 18.10
CA ASN A 210 8.29 26.63 17.15
C ASN A 210 8.22 25.91 15.79
N LEU A 211 7.32 24.91 15.66
CA LEU A 211 7.05 24.23 14.41
C LEU A 211 5.85 24.89 13.71
N VAL A 212 6.00 25.19 12.45
CA VAL A 212 4.91 25.72 11.60
C VAL A 212 4.44 24.59 10.69
N ILE A 213 3.13 24.34 10.67
CA ILE A 213 2.52 23.31 9.85
C ILE A 213 1.73 23.99 8.74
N ASP A 214 2.03 23.63 7.51
CA ASP A 214 1.22 23.95 6.34
C ASP A 214 0.46 22.68 5.90
N ASP A 215 -0.80 22.63 6.27
CA ASP A 215 -1.77 21.60 5.92
C ASP A 215 -2.88 22.12 5.01
N SER A 216 -2.64 23.26 4.35
CA SER A 216 -3.63 23.96 3.52
C SER A 216 -4.18 23.12 2.35
N GLU A 217 -3.41 22.15 1.87
CA GLU A 217 -3.82 21.21 0.82
C GLU A 217 -4.57 19.98 1.36
N LEU A 218 -4.53 19.73 2.68
CA LEU A 218 -5.08 18.51 3.29
C LEU A 218 -6.61 18.53 3.30
N ASN A 219 -7.21 17.56 2.61
CA ASN A 219 -8.65 17.33 2.67
C ASN A 219 -8.94 15.92 3.19
N ILE A 220 -9.06 15.79 4.49
CA ILE A 220 -9.34 14.51 5.16
C ILE A 220 -10.73 13.91 4.84
N ALA A 221 -11.64 14.69 4.26
CA ALA A 221 -12.99 14.20 3.92
C ALA A 221 -13.04 13.50 2.55
N LYS A 222 -11.97 13.56 1.78
CA LYS A 222 -11.94 13.04 0.41
C LYS A 222 -10.74 12.12 0.20
N PRO A 223 -10.93 10.91 -0.35
CA PRO A 223 -9.83 10.04 -0.74
C PRO A 223 -8.84 10.76 -1.68
N GLY A 224 -7.55 10.56 -1.43
CA GLY A 224 -6.47 11.18 -2.18
C GLY A 224 -5.16 11.21 -1.41
N ILE A 225 -4.12 11.70 -2.05
CA ILE A 225 -2.81 11.88 -1.44
C ILE A 225 -2.57 13.37 -1.29
N TYR A 226 -2.28 13.81 -0.07
CA TYR A 226 -2.14 15.20 0.31
C TYR A 226 -0.76 15.46 0.90
N LYS A 227 -0.24 16.67 0.69
CA LYS A 227 1.02 17.11 1.29
C LYS A 227 0.73 17.92 2.55
N VAL A 228 1.50 17.65 3.59
CA VAL A 228 1.61 18.49 4.78
C VAL A 228 3.08 18.83 4.96
N THR A 229 3.41 20.10 5.01
CA THR A 229 4.79 20.54 5.20
C THR A 229 4.98 21.08 6.60
N ILE A 230 6.01 20.57 7.28
CA ILE A 230 6.39 21.00 8.63
C ILE A 230 7.67 21.82 8.49
N TYR A 231 7.68 23.02 9.05
CA TYR A 231 8.80 23.94 9.02
C TYR A 231 9.36 24.15 10.42
N CYS A 232 10.65 24.36 10.51
CA CYS A 232 11.32 24.87 11.71
C CYS A 232 12.31 25.96 11.32
N GLU A 233 12.49 26.96 12.18
CA GLU A 233 13.37 28.09 11.96
C GLU A 233 14.45 28.17 13.03
N ARG A 234 15.65 28.56 12.63
CA ARG A 234 16.72 28.90 13.56
C ARG A 234 17.56 30.06 13.00
N GLY A 235 17.38 31.26 13.59
CA GLY A 235 17.91 32.49 13.03
C GLY A 235 17.28 32.77 11.67
N ASP A 236 18.10 32.97 10.65
CA ASP A 236 17.65 33.25 9.28
C ASP A 236 17.53 31.95 8.42
N ALA A 237 17.73 30.79 9.02
CA ALA A 237 17.70 29.50 8.30
C ALA A 237 16.42 28.70 8.61
N THR A 238 15.78 28.22 7.55
CA THR A 238 14.55 27.37 7.62
C THR A 238 14.87 25.97 7.19
N GLY A 239 14.38 25.01 7.97
CA GLY A 239 14.32 23.60 7.61
C GLY A 239 12.89 23.14 7.41
N SER A 240 12.69 22.13 6.58
CA SER A 240 11.37 21.58 6.35
C SER A 240 11.39 20.07 6.13
N ALA A 241 10.26 19.42 6.41
CA ALA A 241 9.97 18.05 6.00
C ALA A 241 8.54 17.96 5.44
N THR A 242 8.34 17.10 4.46
CA THR A 242 7.01 16.83 3.88
C THR A 242 6.51 15.49 4.36
N LEU A 243 5.34 15.48 4.98
CA LEU A 243 4.55 14.30 5.30
C LEU A 243 3.48 14.14 4.23
N LEU A 244 3.43 12.99 3.58
CA LEU A 244 2.33 12.61 2.70
C LEU A 244 1.23 11.94 3.52
N VAL A 245 -0.01 12.35 3.28
CA VAL A 245 -1.20 11.80 3.92
C VAL A 245 -2.06 11.15 2.86
N ALA A 246 -2.14 9.83 2.88
CA ALA A 246 -3.01 9.06 2.01
C ALA A 246 -4.35 8.83 2.73
N VAL A 247 -5.39 9.55 2.30
CA VAL A 247 -6.77 9.30 2.73
C VAL A 247 -7.34 8.21 1.84
N THR A 248 -7.62 7.04 2.40
CA THR A 248 -8.09 5.86 1.65
C THR A 248 -9.38 5.35 2.25
N ASP A 249 -10.37 5.05 1.40
CA ASP A 249 -11.57 4.35 1.87
C ASP A 249 -11.17 2.96 2.39
N SER A 250 -11.70 2.58 3.56
CA SER A 250 -11.74 1.17 3.94
C SER A 250 -12.61 0.45 2.92
N VAL A 251 -12.14 -0.68 2.38
CA VAL A 251 -12.99 -1.55 1.54
C VAL A 251 -14.10 -2.09 2.44
N SER A 252 -15.22 -1.37 2.54
CA SER A 252 -16.41 -1.89 3.19
C SER A 252 -17.00 -2.95 2.28
N ALA A 253 -16.97 -4.21 2.72
CA ALA A 253 -17.73 -5.29 2.12
C ALA A 253 -19.22 -4.90 2.18
N SER A 254 -19.79 -4.45 1.06
CA SER A 254 -21.22 -4.19 0.86
C SER A 254 -21.93 -5.45 0.37
#